data_7cc31d81d1c001c03ea663996ed6019d
#
_entry.id   7cc31d81d1c001c03ea663996ed6019d
#
_cell.length_a   1.000
_cell.length_b   1.000
_cell.length_c   1.000
_cell.angle_alpha   90.00
_cell.angle_beta   90.00
_cell.angle_gamma   90.00
#
_symmetry.space_group_name_H-M   'P 1'
#
loop_
_entity.id
_entity.type
_entity.pdbx_description
1 polymer ?
#
loop_
_entity_poly.entity_id
_entity_poly.type
_entity_poly.pdbx_seq_one_letter_code
_entity_poly.pdbx_strand_id
1 'polypeptide(L)'
;MDTMAVDLMNQAGPTQTRIVIADDQPDVLEALRLLLKGHGYTTEAVTSPAALLDALGRAEFDLILMDLNYARDTTSGREGLDILDQLKASENAPPIVVMTGWATVGLAVEAMQRGVGDFVEKPWVNARLLEVLQKQIDIGRERRTARRSAIENNRSQNEIASQLQRQGREIEEARAIQLGFLPKEIPQLAGYEIAGEWQPARVVGGDYYDVLGFPGDTLGLCIADVAGKGMPAALLMSNLQAAVRGLASPSISPEILCQRLNATIYKNIASDRFITFFYAHLDGASGELSYSNAGHNAPIVAHRDGTHHRLDLGGTVLGIFPSENFVLGTQKLLPGDRVLLFTDGVAEACGADGEEFGEARLVRLLQENCEASAAQLQKTILQTVGSFCGGIWHDDATLIVIAVN
;
A
#
# COMPACT_ATOMS: atom_id res chain seq x y z
N MET A 1 -19.68 15.40 -17.96
CA MET A 1 -20.32 16.60 -17.36
C MET A 1 -19.56 17.00 -16.10
N ASP A 2 -18.26 17.34 -16.22
CA ASP A 2 -17.45 17.71 -15.04
C ASP A 2 -16.32 18.70 -15.39
N THR A 3 -16.59 19.60 -16.33
CA THR A 3 -15.62 20.65 -16.72
C THR A 3 -16.05 22.06 -16.25
N MET A 4 -17.15 22.17 -15.51
CA MET A 4 -17.68 23.47 -15.02
C MET A 4 -17.41 23.77 -13.54
N ALA A 5 -16.81 22.86 -12.77
CA ALA A 5 -16.57 23.07 -11.33
C ALA A 5 -15.18 23.65 -11.00
N VAL A 6 -14.24 23.69 -11.93
CA VAL A 6 -12.86 24.17 -11.69
C VAL A 6 -12.70 25.69 -11.90
N ASP A 7 -13.65 26.33 -12.56
CA ASP A 7 -13.51 27.77 -12.95
C ASP A 7 -14.10 28.77 -11.93
N LEU A 8 -14.72 28.28 -10.84
CA LEU A 8 -15.33 29.16 -9.83
C LEU A 8 -14.42 29.49 -8.62
N MET A 9 -13.22 28.91 -8.53
CA MET A 9 -12.28 29.19 -7.43
C MET A 9 -11.20 30.26 -7.74
N ASN A 10 -11.18 30.82 -8.94
CA ASN A 10 -10.13 31.76 -9.36
C ASN A 10 -10.61 33.21 -9.55
N GLN A 11 -11.73 33.62 -8.92
CA GLN A 11 -12.20 35.01 -8.91
C GLN A 11 -12.17 35.65 -7.50
N ALA A 12 -11.07 35.44 -6.73
CA ALA A 12 -10.73 36.42 -5.70
C ALA A 12 -9.95 37.51 -6.39
N GLY A 13 -10.62 38.64 -6.69
CA GLY A 13 -9.95 39.90 -7.11
C GLY A 13 -8.81 40.23 -6.16
N PRO A 14 -7.84 41.10 -6.56
CA PRO A 14 -6.68 41.40 -5.74
C PRO A 14 -7.16 41.88 -4.37
N THR A 15 -6.99 41.02 -3.35
CA THR A 15 -7.30 41.38 -1.96
C THR A 15 -6.49 42.61 -1.61
N GLN A 16 -7.19 43.72 -1.39
CA GLN A 16 -6.55 45.02 -1.11
C GLN A 16 -5.68 44.87 0.14
N THR A 17 -4.38 45.17 -0.01
CA THR A 17 -3.39 45.02 1.07
C THR A 17 -3.77 45.85 2.27
N ARG A 18 -3.88 45.27 3.44
CA ARG A 18 -4.29 45.93 4.68
C ARG A 18 -3.10 46.10 5.61
N ILE A 19 -2.88 47.33 6.04
CA ILE A 19 -1.80 47.72 6.95
C ILE A 19 -2.40 48.34 8.21
N VAL A 20 -2.03 47.84 9.40
CA VAL A 20 -2.32 48.52 10.64
C VAL A 20 -1.18 49.47 10.99
N ILE A 21 -1.50 50.71 11.33
CA ILE A 21 -0.54 51.76 11.71
C ILE A 21 -0.76 52.09 13.18
N ALA A 22 0.28 51.95 13.97
CA ALA A 22 0.22 52.25 15.42
C ALA A 22 1.23 53.35 15.79
N ASP A 23 0.72 54.48 16.17
CA ASP A 23 1.51 55.67 16.54
C ASP A 23 0.66 56.55 17.47
N ASP A 24 1.20 57.15 18.50
CA ASP A 24 0.47 58.01 19.43
C ASP A 24 0.28 59.45 18.93
N GLN A 25 0.94 59.83 17.83
CA GLN A 25 0.87 61.15 17.21
C GLN A 25 -0.18 61.20 16.09
N PRO A 26 -1.29 61.93 16.25
CA PRO A 26 -2.36 61.99 15.23
C PRO A 26 -1.89 62.52 13.88
N ASP A 27 -0.98 63.44 13.86
CA ASP A 27 -0.45 64.02 12.62
C ASP A 27 0.38 63.00 11.81
N VAL A 28 1.13 62.16 12.50
CA VAL A 28 1.88 61.04 11.89
C VAL A 28 0.93 60.00 11.29
N LEU A 29 -0.11 59.62 12.04
CA LEU A 29 -1.13 58.69 11.56
C LEU A 29 -1.83 59.20 10.31
N GLU A 30 -2.22 60.47 10.28
CA GLU A 30 -2.92 61.05 9.13
C GLU A 30 -1.99 61.18 7.91
N ALA A 31 -0.73 61.58 8.09
CA ALA A 31 0.26 61.62 7.02
C ALA A 31 0.50 60.23 6.40
N LEU A 32 0.64 59.20 7.23
CA LEU A 32 0.81 57.81 6.77
C LEU A 32 -0.46 57.28 6.07
N ARG A 33 -1.67 57.55 6.60
CA ARG A 33 -2.93 57.21 5.97
C ARG A 33 -3.04 57.77 4.56
N LEU A 34 -2.76 59.06 4.38
CA LEU A 34 -2.83 59.74 3.09
C LEU A 34 -1.82 59.14 2.11
N LEU A 35 -0.56 58.96 2.56
CA LEU A 35 0.49 58.34 1.73
C LEU A 35 0.13 56.92 1.26
N LEU A 36 -0.24 56.09 2.20
CA LEU A 36 -0.51 54.64 1.91
C LEU A 36 -1.80 54.46 1.09
N LYS A 37 -2.85 55.26 1.37
CA LYS A 37 -4.07 55.26 0.55
C LYS A 37 -3.80 55.68 -0.90
N GLY A 38 -2.92 56.68 -1.11
CA GLY A 38 -2.49 57.12 -2.45
C GLY A 38 -1.77 56.02 -3.25
N HIS A 39 -1.23 54.98 -2.56
CA HIS A 39 -0.55 53.83 -3.17
C HIS A 39 -1.39 52.53 -3.14
N GLY A 40 -2.70 52.63 -2.87
CA GLY A 40 -3.63 51.52 -2.98
C GLY A 40 -3.71 50.60 -1.75
N TYR A 41 -3.12 50.99 -0.62
CA TYR A 41 -3.23 50.26 0.65
C TYR A 41 -4.49 50.68 1.42
N THR A 42 -5.11 49.70 2.08
CA THR A 42 -6.12 49.98 3.11
C THR A 42 -5.45 50.04 4.47
N THR A 43 -5.74 51.09 5.23
CA THR A 43 -5.08 51.30 6.53
C THR A 43 -6.07 51.36 7.67
N GLU A 44 -5.71 50.81 8.82
CA GLU A 44 -6.35 51.01 10.11
C GLU A 44 -5.34 51.69 11.03
N ALA A 45 -5.72 52.83 11.62
CA ALA A 45 -4.83 53.62 12.47
C ALA A 45 -5.26 53.46 13.94
N VAL A 46 -4.30 53.16 14.80
CA VAL A 46 -4.48 53.02 16.26
C VAL A 46 -3.47 53.83 17.03
N THR A 47 -3.85 54.32 18.19
CA THR A 47 -3.05 55.27 18.97
C THR A 47 -2.36 54.67 20.19
N SER A 48 -2.51 53.35 20.40
CA SER A 48 -1.90 52.69 21.55
C SER A 48 -1.61 51.21 21.26
N PRO A 49 -0.67 50.65 22.01
CA PRO A 49 -0.37 49.20 22.00
C PRO A 49 -1.59 48.28 22.21
N ALA A 50 -2.44 48.63 23.19
CA ALA A 50 -3.64 47.86 23.45
C ALA A 50 -4.61 47.88 22.27
N ALA A 51 -4.80 49.03 21.63
CA ALA A 51 -5.64 49.16 20.44
C ALA A 51 -5.06 48.39 19.23
N LEU A 52 -3.72 48.25 19.12
CA LEU A 52 -3.09 47.40 18.10
C LEU A 52 -3.45 45.93 18.29
N LEU A 53 -3.32 45.43 19.51
CA LEU A 53 -3.68 44.03 19.81
C LEU A 53 -5.18 43.78 19.57
N ASP A 54 -6.05 44.69 19.94
CA ASP A 54 -7.48 44.63 19.69
C ASP A 54 -7.79 44.62 18.17
N ALA A 55 -7.09 45.43 17.37
CA ALA A 55 -7.26 45.43 15.91
C ALA A 55 -6.85 44.11 15.28
N LEU A 56 -5.70 43.56 15.71
CA LEU A 56 -5.22 42.25 15.25
C LEU A 56 -6.15 41.08 15.65
N GLY A 57 -6.85 41.20 16.78
CA GLY A 57 -7.86 40.24 17.19
C GLY A 57 -9.16 40.29 16.37
N ARG A 58 -9.47 41.43 15.72
CA ARG A 58 -10.70 41.66 14.96
C ARG A 58 -10.56 41.42 13.46
N ALA A 59 -9.35 41.61 12.92
CA ALA A 59 -9.13 41.57 11.48
C ALA A 59 -7.73 41.10 11.12
N GLU A 60 -7.60 40.51 9.92
CA GLU A 60 -6.30 40.16 9.36
C GLU A 60 -5.64 41.37 8.67
N PHE A 61 -4.36 41.53 8.88
CA PHE A 61 -3.52 42.54 8.25
C PHE A 61 -2.36 41.86 7.51
N ASP A 62 -1.85 42.53 6.47
CA ASP A 62 -0.69 42.09 5.71
C ASP A 62 0.61 42.61 6.31
N LEU A 63 0.56 43.70 7.11
CA LEU A 63 1.71 44.30 7.73
C LEU A 63 1.30 45.13 8.95
N ILE A 64 2.17 45.18 9.95
CA ILE A 64 2.11 46.10 11.09
C ILE A 64 3.19 47.16 10.89
N LEU A 65 2.80 48.47 10.86
CA LEU A 65 3.70 49.61 10.90
C LEU A 65 3.54 50.30 12.25
N MET A 66 4.52 50.22 13.13
CA MET A 66 4.37 50.74 14.50
C MET A 66 5.52 51.65 14.96
N ASP A 67 5.21 52.61 15.79
CA ASP A 67 6.22 53.34 16.56
C ASP A 67 6.70 52.49 17.76
N LEU A 68 7.94 52.65 18.14
CA LEU A 68 8.47 52.07 19.39
C LEU A 68 8.20 52.94 20.60
N ASN A 69 8.09 54.27 20.41
CA ASN A 69 7.95 55.22 21.49
C ASN A 69 6.50 55.70 21.60
N TYR A 70 5.84 55.42 22.71
CA TYR A 70 4.51 55.90 23.05
C TYR A 70 4.57 56.93 24.20
N ALA A 71 3.51 57.71 24.40
CA ALA A 71 3.43 58.85 25.27
C ALA A 71 3.88 58.64 26.73
N ARG A 72 3.89 57.42 27.23
CA ARG A 72 4.37 57.06 28.57
C ARG A 72 5.87 56.84 28.66
N ASP A 73 6.55 56.56 27.55
CA ASP A 73 7.99 56.36 27.48
C ASP A 73 8.56 56.95 26.20
N THR A 74 8.83 58.26 26.24
CA THR A 74 9.27 59.01 25.07
C THR A 74 10.73 58.76 24.66
N THR A 75 11.48 57.94 25.43
CA THR A 75 12.93 57.80 25.21
C THR A 75 13.49 56.37 25.27
N SER A 76 12.83 55.41 25.96
CA SER A 76 13.41 54.06 26.15
C SER A 76 12.91 53.01 25.18
N GLY A 77 11.77 53.22 24.51
CA GLY A 77 11.18 52.27 23.56
C GLY A 77 10.68 50.94 24.19
N ARG A 78 10.64 50.84 25.53
CA ARG A 78 10.29 49.60 26.23
C ARG A 78 8.85 49.16 25.96
N GLU A 79 7.88 50.08 25.93
CA GLU A 79 6.48 49.73 25.64
C GLU A 79 6.33 49.11 24.25
N GLY A 80 7.05 49.60 23.24
CA GLY A 80 7.07 49.01 21.90
C GLY A 80 7.73 47.63 21.86
N LEU A 81 8.81 47.43 22.61
CA LEU A 81 9.51 46.16 22.70
C LEU A 81 8.68 45.07 23.37
N ASP A 82 7.92 45.42 24.43
CA ASP A 82 7.06 44.48 25.16
C ASP A 82 5.92 43.93 24.25
N ILE A 83 5.43 44.75 23.33
CA ILE A 83 4.44 44.31 22.34
C ILE A 83 5.04 43.37 21.31
N LEU A 84 6.28 43.59 20.86
CA LEU A 84 6.95 42.72 19.94
C LEU A 84 7.04 41.28 20.48
N ASP A 85 7.28 41.12 21.78
CA ASP A 85 7.32 39.80 22.42
C ASP A 85 5.94 39.12 22.43
N GLN A 86 4.86 39.88 22.64
CA GLN A 86 3.49 39.35 22.55
C GLN A 86 3.11 38.97 21.12
N LEU A 87 3.49 39.77 20.14
CA LEU A 87 3.24 39.53 18.72
C LEU A 87 4.04 38.31 18.20
N LYS A 88 5.29 38.15 18.66
CA LYS A 88 6.14 37.02 18.32
C LYS A 88 5.56 35.67 18.80
N ALA A 89 4.81 35.67 19.90
CA ALA A 89 4.13 34.48 20.40
C ALA A 89 3.01 34.00 19.46
N SER A 90 2.52 34.84 18.55
CA SER A 90 1.53 34.46 17.55
C SER A 90 2.20 33.96 16.28
N GLU A 91 2.06 32.68 16.02
CA GLU A 91 2.61 32.03 14.78
C GLU A 91 2.08 32.68 13.48
N ASN A 92 0.99 33.43 13.52
CA ASN A 92 0.34 34.07 12.37
C ASN A 92 0.53 35.60 12.34
N ALA A 93 1.41 36.15 13.16
CA ALA A 93 1.63 37.61 13.18
C ALA A 93 2.09 38.10 11.79
N PRO A 94 1.49 39.20 11.28
CA PRO A 94 1.98 39.83 10.07
C PRO A 94 3.40 40.38 10.27
N PRO A 95 4.17 40.59 9.19
CA PRO A 95 5.46 41.27 9.28
C PRO A 95 5.33 42.61 9.99
N ILE A 96 6.33 42.94 10.80
CA ILE A 96 6.37 44.15 11.59
C ILE A 96 7.47 45.07 11.04
N VAL A 97 7.10 46.30 10.73
CA VAL A 97 8.03 47.39 10.42
C VAL A 97 7.91 48.43 11.53
N VAL A 98 9.05 48.78 12.09
CA VAL A 98 9.11 49.75 13.21
C VAL A 98 9.53 51.13 12.69
N MET A 99 8.86 52.17 13.18
CA MET A 99 9.26 53.55 13.01
C MET A 99 9.97 54.04 14.27
N THR A 100 11.01 54.84 14.12
CA THR A 100 11.75 55.39 15.28
C THR A 100 12.32 56.77 14.97
N GLY A 101 12.21 57.70 15.91
CA GLY A 101 12.75 59.08 15.78
C GLY A 101 14.24 59.18 16.15
N TRP A 102 14.76 58.24 16.93
CA TRP A 102 16.15 58.19 17.37
C TRP A 102 16.58 56.76 17.48
N ALA A 103 17.03 56.20 16.36
CA ALA A 103 17.57 54.83 16.37
C ALA A 103 18.98 54.88 16.99
N THR A 104 19.09 54.56 18.28
CA THR A 104 20.36 54.04 18.76
C THR A 104 20.52 52.66 18.13
N VAL A 105 21.71 52.36 17.57
CA VAL A 105 22.02 51.08 16.97
C VAL A 105 21.59 49.90 17.89
N GLY A 106 21.67 50.10 19.21
CA GLY A 106 21.23 49.11 20.19
C GLY A 106 19.75 48.81 20.16
N LEU A 107 18.87 49.80 20.03
CA LEU A 107 17.41 49.60 20.02
C LEU A 107 16.95 48.94 18.72
N ALA A 108 17.55 49.29 17.59
CA ALA A 108 17.27 48.66 16.31
C ALA A 108 17.68 47.16 16.30
N VAL A 109 18.86 46.84 16.84
CA VAL A 109 19.34 45.45 16.99
C VAL A 109 18.41 44.65 17.91
N GLU A 110 17.97 45.25 19.03
CA GLU A 110 17.05 44.56 19.97
C GLU A 110 15.68 44.30 19.34
N ALA A 111 15.12 45.28 18.60
CA ALA A 111 13.88 45.07 17.85
C ALA A 111 14.00 43.96 16.80
N MET A 112 15.09 43.92 16.04
CA MET A 112 15.35 42.86 15.07
C MET A 112 15.45 41.47 15.73
N GLN A 113 16.11 41.35 16.88
CA GLN A 113 16.17 40.08 17.64
C GLN A 113 14.79 39.62 18.13
N ARG A 114 13.85 40.54 18.35
CA ARG A 114 12.46 40.27 18.73
C ARG A 114 11.55 39.98 17.53
N GLY A 115 12.08 39.92 16.29
CA GLY A 115 11.37 39.47 15.09
C GLY A 115 10.79 40.58 14.23
N VAL A 116 11.21 41.83 14.43
CA VAL A 116 10.90 42.94 13.51
C VAL A 116 11.53 42.66 12.14
N GLY A 117 10.75 42.85 11.07
CA GLY A 117 11.20 42.57 9.70
C GLY A 117 12.14 43.67 9.15
N ASP A 118 11.87 44.93 9.50
CA ASP A 118 12.68 46.10 9.09
C ASP A 118 12.33 47.32 9.95
N PHE A 119 13.10 48.40 9.81
CA PHE A 119 12.83 49.68 10.50
C PHE A 119 12.93 50.89 9.56
N VAL A 120 12.24 51.96 9.93
CA VAL A 120 12.24 53.23 9.19
C VAL A 120 12.46 54.39 10.18
N GLU A 121 13.41 55.25 9.86
CA GLU A 121 13.75 56.41 10.69
C GLU A 121 12.80 57.60 10.42
N LYS A 122 12.35 58.27 11.48
CA LYS A 122 11.58 59.54 11.40
C LYS A 122 12.54 60.73 11.41
N PRO A 123 12.39 61.74 10.52
CA PRO A 123 11.43 61.81 9.41
C PRO A 123 11.84 60.86 8.24
N TRP A 124 10.89 60.14 7.70
CA TRP A 124 11.12 59.19 6.60
C TRP A 124 11.13 59.86 5.22
N VAL A 125 11.79 59.19 4.28
CA VAL A 125 11.65 59.45 2.85
C VAL A 125 10.56 58.52 2.30
N ASN A 126 9.49 59.10 1.71
CA ASN A 126 8.32 58.33 1.26
C ASN A 126 8.68 57.11 0.38
N ALA A 127 9.59 57.30 -0.59
CA ALA A 127 10.03 56.23 -1.47
C ALA A 127 10.66 55.06 -0.68
N ARG A 128 11.48 55.35 0.30
CA ARG A 128 12.14 54.33 1.14
C ARG A 128 11.15 53.60 2.05
N LEU A 129 10.22 54.33 2.67
CA LEU A 129 9.16 53.72 3.46
C LEU A 129 8.36 52.74 2.62
N LEU A 130 7.88 53.13 1.45
CA LEU A 130 7.09 52.26 0.56
C LEU A 130 7.86 51.04 0.09
N GLU A 131 9.15 51.18 -0.21
CA GLU A 131 10.03 50.05 -0.57
C GLU A 131 10.13 49.02 0.56
N VAL A 132 10.34 49.48 1.81
CA VAL A 132 10.42 48.64 2.99
C VAL A 132 9.10 47.92 3.24
N LEU A 133 7.97 48.64 3.19
CA LEU A 133 6.65 48.07 3.39
C LEU A 133 6.35 47.00 2.35
N GLN A 134 6.57 47.29 1.06
CA GLN A 134 6.32 46.32 -0.02
C GLN A 134 7.14 45.07 0.15
N LYS A 135 8.44 45.18 0.41
CA LYS A 135 9.32 44.06 0.67
C LYS A 135 8.83 43.17 1.81
N GLN A 136 8.39 43.76 2.92
CA GLN A 136 7.92 43.02 4.08
C GLN A 136 6.55 42.34 3.82
N ILE A 137 5.67 43.02 3.08
CA ILE A 137 4.39 42.42 2.64
C ILE A 137 4.63 41.18 1.79
N ASP A 138 5.56 41.25 0.83
CA ASP A 138 5.87 40.13 -0.07
C ASP A 138 6.45 38.97 0.73
N ILE A 139 7.39 39.18 1.65
CA ILE A 139 7.92 38.16 2.57
C ILE A 139 6.79 37.52 3.39
N GLY A 140 5.87 38.34 3.91
CA GLY A 140 4.73 37.86 4.70
C GLY A 140 3.79 36.97 3.88
N ARG A 141 3.54 37.34 2.62
CA ARG A 141 2.71 36.56 1.69
C ARG A 141 3.36 35.23 1.33
N GLU A 142 4.65 35.25 1.02
CA GLU A 142 5.41 34.04 0.73
C GLU A 142 5.39 33.05 1.91
N ARG A 143 5.63 33.55 3.15
CA ARG A 143 5.56 32.73 4.37
C ARG A 143 4.18 32.09 4.58
N ARG A 144 3.11 32.91 4.40
CA ARG A 144 1.72 32.40 4.53
C ARG A 144 1.40 31.34 3.47
N THR A 145 1.81 31.55 2.22
CA THR A 145 1.60 30.60 1.12
C THR A 145 2.36 29.29 1.37
N ALA A 146 3.64 29.39 1.72
CA ALA A 146 4.45 28.21 2.04
C ALA A 146 3.87 27.40 3.21
N ARG A 147 3.38 28.08 4.26
CA ARG A 147 2.75 27.42 5.40
C ARG A 147 1.43 26.71 5.03
N ARG A 148 0.57 27.38 4.24
CA ARG A 148 -0.67 26.74 3.75
C ARG A 148 -0.37 25.49 2.95
N SER A 149 0.58 25.57 2.01
CA SER A 149 1.00 24.42 1.21
C SER A 149 1.58 23.30 2.07
N ALA A 150 2.37 23.61 3.10
CA ALA A 150 2.92 22.61 4.01
C ALA A 150 1.84 21.89 4.83
N ILE A 151 0.84 22.63 5.32
CA ILE A 151 -0.30 22.05 6.05
C ILE A 151 -1.14 21.14 5.13
N GLU A 152 -1.43 21.58 3.91
CA GLU A 152 -2.20 20.84 2.93
C GLU A 152 -1.49 19.55 2.49
N ASN A 153 -0.17 19.65 2.21
CA ASN A 153 0.66 18.48 1.90
C ASN A 153 0.68 17.46 3.06
N ASN A 154 0.84 17.93 4.29
CA ASN A 154 0.86 17.05 5.46
C ASN A 154 -0.51 16.34 5.65
N ARG A 155 -1.61 17.07 5.44
CA ARG A 155 -2.95 16.51 5.48
C ARG A 155 -3.14 15.42 4.41
N SER A 156 -2.77 15.71 3.15
CA SER A 156 -2.84 14.75 2.05
C SER A 156 -2.01 13.50 2.32
N GLN A 157 -0.77 13.65 2.82
CA GLN A 157 0.07 12.52 3.20
C GLN A 157 -0.55 11.65 4.29
N ASN A 158 -1.15 12.26 5.32
CA ASN A 158 -1.84 11.53 6.38
C ASN A 158 -3.09 10.80 5.88
N GLU A 159 -3.85 11.39 4.96
CA GLU A 159 -5.01 10.75 4.33
C GLU A 159 -4.58 9.54 3.50
N ILE A 160 -3.54 9.66 2.66
CA ILE A 160 -2.96 8.56 1.88
C ILE A 160 -2.45 7.45 2.80
N ALA A 161 -1.69 7.78 3.84
CA ALA A 161 -1.17 6.80 4.80
C ALA A 161 -2.31 6.02 5.49
N SER A 162 -3.39 6.72 5.87
CA SER A 162 -4.55 6.09 6.49
C SER A 162 -5.31 5.15 5.54
N GLN A 163 -5.41 5.51 4.25
CA GLN A 163 -6.02 4.66 3.22
C GLN A 163 -5.19 3.40 2.97
N LEU A 164 -3.86 3.55 2.81
CA LEU A 164 -2.95 2.40 2.64
C LEU A 164 -3.02 1.44 3.82
N GLN A 165 -3.11 1.97 5.04
CA GLN A 165 -3.23 1.15 6.24
C GLN A 165 -4.58 0.39 6.31
N ARG A 166 -5.68 1.00 5.85
CA ARG A 166 -6.99 0.33 5.75
C ARG A 166 -6.95 -0.79 4.71
N GLN A 167 -6.46 -0.49 3.51
CA GLN A 167 -6.33 -1.49 2.44
C GLN A 167 -5.43 -2.66 2.86
N GLY A 168 -4.31 -2.38 3.54
CA GLY A 168 -3.43 -3.42 4.08
C GLY A 168 -4.16 -4.36 5.05
N ARG A 169 -4.98 -3.80 5.96
CA ARG A 169 -5.79 -4.62 6.89
C ARG A 169 -6.83 -5.49 6.18
N GLU A 170 -7.55 -4.93 5.20
CA GLU A 170 -8.53 -5.69 4.42
C GLU A 170 -7.90 -6.87 3.68
N ILE A 171 -6.69 -6.70 3.14
CA ILE A 171 -5.95 -7.78 2.47
C ILE A 171 -5.49 -8.83 3.48
N GLU A 172 -5.02 -8.44 4.67
CA GLU A 172 -4.64 -9.40 5.71
C GLU A 172 -5.84 -10.19 6.26
N GLU A 173 -7.01 -9.56 6.38
CA GLU A 173 -8.25 -10.25 6.72
C GLU A 173 -8.63 -11.26 5.63
N ALA A 174 -8.53 -10.89 4.35
CA ALA A 174 -8.76 -11.80 3.24
C ALA A 174 -7.79 -13.00 3.25
N ARG A 175 -6.51 -12.76 3.57
CA ARG A 175 -5.52 -13.83 3.77
C ARG A 175 -5.93 -14.80 4.87
N ALA A 176 -6.35 -14.30 6.01
CA ALA A 176 -6.78 -15.14 7.13
C ALA A 176 -7.96 -16.05 6.75
N ILE A 177 -8.91 -15.52 5.94
CA ILE A 177 -10.01 -16.29 5.40
C ILE A 177 -9.51 -17.36 4.41
N GLN A 178 -8.61 -16.98 3.48
CA GLN A 178 -8.07 -17.90 2.47
C GLN A 178 -7.29 -19.05 3.10
N LEU A 179 -6.47 -18.79 4.12
CA LEU A 179 -5.79 -19.84 4.90
C LEU A 179 -6.78 -20.85 5.54
N GLY A 180 -7.99 -20.38 5.85
CA GLY A 180 -9.06 -21.24 6.36
C GLY A 180 -9.65 -22.20 5.31
N PHE A 181 -9.40 -21.98 4.02
CA PHE A 181 -9.83 -22.86 2.93
C PHE A 181 -8.86 -24.02 2.66
N LEU A 182 -7.61 -23.87 3.06
CA LEU A 182 -6.59 -24.91 2.94
C LEU A 182 -6.73 -25.95 4.06
N PRO A 183 -6.28 -27.20 3.86
CA PRO A 183 -6.39 -28.25 4.87
C PRO A 183 -5.56 -27.87 6.12
N LYS A 184 -6.23 -27.82 7.27
CA LYS A 184 -5.56 -27.63 8.57
C LYS A 184 -4.84 -28.90 9.03
N GLU A 185 -5.40 -30.03 8.71
CA GLU A 185 -4.87 -31.36 8.97
C GLU A 185 -4.99 -32.18 7.71
N ILE A 186 -3.93 -32.87 7.33
CA ILE A 186 -3.90 -33.71 6.14
C ILE A 186 -4.25 -35.13 6.58
N PRO A 187 -5.35 -35.70 6.08
CA PRO A 187 -5.69 -37.11 6.34
C PRO A 187 -4.55 -38.04 5.87
N GLN A 188 -4.27 -39.07 6.63
CA GLN A 188 -3.26 -40.05 6.35
C GLN A 188 -3.91 -41.41 6.06
N LEU A 189 -3.26 -42.28 5.26
CA LEU A 189 -3.65 -43.65 5.00
C LEU A 189 -2.58 -44.60 5.53
N ALA A 190 -2.98 -45.80 5.93
CA ALA A 190 -2.03 -46.83 6.31
C ALA A 190 -1.10 -47.16 5.13
N GLY A 191 0.21 -47.10 5.33
CA GLY A 191 1.20 -47.32 4.26
C GLY A 191 1.53 -46.08 3.44
N TYR A 192 0.93 -44.91 3.73
CA TYR A 192 1.20 -43.68 3.02
C TYR A 192 1.42 -42.52 4.00
N GLU A 193 2.43 -41.72 3.74
CA GLU A 193 2.61 -40.44 4.40
C GLU A 193 2.33 -39.31 3.39
N ILE A 194 1.54 -38.33 3.77
CA ILE A 194 1.16 -37.22 2.89
C ILE A 194 1.49 -35.91 3.61
N ALA A 195 2.19 -35.02 2.92
CA ALA A 195 2.48 -33.66 3.36
C ALA A 195 2.17 -32.67 2.24
N GLY A 196 1.67 -31.49 2.58
CA GLY A 196 1.40 -30.42 1.63
C GLY A 196 1.72 -29.06 2.24
N GLU A 197 2.13 -28.12 1.40
CA GLU A 197 2.46 -26.76 1.80
C GLU A 197 2.08 -25.78 0.70
N TRP A 198 1.70 -24.60 1.09
CA TRP A 198 1.39 -23.48 0.24
C TRP A 198 2.22 -22.29 0.66
N GLN A 199 3.07 -21.80 -0.24
CA GLN A 199 3.92 -20.63 -0.07
C GLN A 199 3.46 -19.55 -1.05
N PRO A 200 2.66 -18.57 -0.62
CA PRO A 200 2.19 -17.52 -1.52
C PRO A 200 3.31 -16.53 -1.85
N ALA A 201 3.37 -16.07 -3.09
CA ALA A 201 4.25 -14.98 -3.52
C ALA A 201 3.79 -13.61 -3.03
N ARG A 202 2.49 -13.47 -2.78
CA ARG A 202 1.86 -12.25 -2.27
C ARG A 202 1.09 -12.54 -0.99
N VAL A 203 0.37 -11.54 -0.48
CA VAL A 203 -0.46 -11.68 0.72
C VAL A 203 -1.55 -12.74 0.53
N VAL A 204 -2.19 -12.76 -0.66
CA VAL A 204 -3.17 -13.76 -1.09
C VAL A 204 -2.75 -14.36 -2.43
N GLY A 205 -3.11 -15.62 -2.70
CA GLY A 205 -2.67 -16.38 -3.86
C GLY A 205 -3.79 -16.99 -4.67
N GLY A 206 -3.43 -17.47 -5.89
CA GLY A 206 -4.31 -18.22 -6.79
C GLY A 206 -4.29 -19.72 -6.58
N ASP A 207 -3.24 -20.23 -5.99
CA ASP A 207 -3.04 -21.66 -5.77
C ASP A 207 -4.02 -22.25 -4.76
N TYR A 208 -4.39 -23.50 -5.02
CA TYR A 208 -5.22 -24.29 -4.12
C TYR A 208 -4.71 -25.72 -4.07
N TYR A 209 -4.68 -26.31 -2.88
CA TYR A 209 -4.53 -27.74 -2.70
C TYR A 209 -5.47 -28.26 -1.61
N ASP A 210 -5.85 -29.51 -1.71
CA ASP A 210 -6.64 -30.17 -0.67
C ASP A 210 -6.38 -31.69 -0.64
N VAL A 211 -6.61 -32.28 0.53
CA VAL A 211 -6.59 -33.71 0.75
C VAL A 211 -7.88 -34.09 1.47
N LEU A 212 -8.76 -34.79 0.78
CA LEU A 212 -10.10 -35.14 1.23
C LEU A 212 -10.14 -36.58 1.70
N GLY A 213 -10.45 -36.82 2.96
CA GLY A 213 -10.67 -38.17 3.49
C GLY A 213 -12.06 -38.69 3.10
N PHE A 214 -12.12 -39.85 2.50
CA PHE A 214 -13.37 -40.53 2.17
C PHE A 214 -13.53 -41.85 2.96
N PRO A 215 -14.75 -42.37 3.12
CA PRO A 215 -14.96 -43.69 3.67
C PRO A 215 -14.25 -44.80 2.87
N GLY A 216 -13.77 -45.85 3.53
CA GLY A 216 -13.16 -47.00 2.86
C GLY A 216 -11.71 -46.83 2.48
N ASP A 217 -10.93 -46.16 3.32
CA ASP A 217 -9.49 -45.93 3.14
C ASP A 217 -9.11 -45.32 1.78
N THR A 218 -9.93 -44.37 1.33
CA THR A 218 -9.72 -43.63 0.08
C THR A 218 -9.47 -42.17 0.35
N LEU A 219 -8.53 -41.55 -0.36
CA LEU A 219 -8.29 -40.10 -0.33
C LEU A 219 -8.56 -39.48 -1.69
N GLY A 220 -9.16 -38.27 -1.67
CA GLY A 220 -9.14 -37.37 -2.79
C GLY A 220 -7.99 -36.37 -2.64
N LEU A 221 -7.20 -36.17 -3.67
CA LEU A 221 -6.08 -35.21 -3.69
C LEU A 221 -6.31 -34.23 -4.82
N CYS A 222 -6.16 -32.95 -4.58
CA CYS A 222 -6.20 -31.95 -5.63
C CYS A 222 -5.16 -30.87 -5.46
N ILE A 223 -4.74 -30.34 -6.60
CA ILE A 223 -3.88 -29.14 -6.68
C ILE A 223 -4.33 -28.33 -7.90
N ALA A 224 -4.29 -27.02 -7.79
CA ALA A 224 -4.73 -26.09 -8.82
C ALA A 224 -3.94 -24.80 -8.78
N ASP A 225 -3.86 -24.14 -9.92
CA ASP A 225 -3.41 -22.75 -10.06
C ASP A 225 -4.42 -21.97 -10.91
N VAL A 226 -4.77 -20.78 -10.43
CA VAL A 226 -5.71 -19.86 -11.07
C VAL A 226 -4.95 -18.80 -11.84
N ALA A 227 -5.16 -18.72 -13.15
CA ALA A 227 -4.54 -17.72 -14.00
C ALA A 227 -4.72 -16.29 -13.49
N GLY A 228 -3.59 -15.61 -13.18
CA GLY A 228 -3.52 -14.28 -12.61
C GLY A 228 -3.05 -14.29 -11.16
N LYS A 229 -2.93 -13.11 -10.55
CA LYS A 229 -2.32 -12.96 -9.20
C LYS A 229 -3.15 -12.05 -8.30
N GLY A 230 -2.99 -12.23 -6.99
CA GLY A 230 -3.60 -11.39 -5.97
C GLY A 230 -5.11 -11.62 -5.78
N MET A 231 -5.84 -10.61 -5.35
CA MET A 231 -7.24 -10.73 -4.93
C MET A 231 -8.18 -11.37 -5.97
N PRO A 232 -8.10 -11.05 -7.29
CA PRO A 232 -8.97 -11.70 -8.27
C PRO A 232 -8.73 -13.21 -8.39
N ALA A 233 -7.47 -13.66 -8.33
CA ALA A 233 -7.12 -15.08 -8.34
C ALA A 233 -7.57 -15.77 -7.05
N ALA A 234 -7.40 -15.14 -5.89
CA ALA A 234 -7.85 -15.65 -4.60
C ALA A 234 -9.37 -15.87 -4.53
N LEU A 235 -10.17 -14.99 -5.13
CA LEU A 235 -11.63 -15.15 -5.22
C LEU A 235 -12.03 -16.33 -6.10
N LEU A 236 -11.36 -16.53 -7.25
CA LEU A 236 -11.60 -17.69 -8.12
C LEU A 236 -11.15 -18.99 -7.45
N MET A 237 -10.02 -18.98 -6.76
CA MET A 237 -9.55 -20.10 -5.93
C MET A 237 -10.60 -20.50 -4.88
N SER A 238 -11.20 -19.51 -4.20
CA SER A 238 -12.25 -19.78 -3.20
C SER A 238 -13.50 -20.42 -3.82
N ASN A 239 -13.87 -19.98 -5.03
CA ASN A 239 -14.98 -20.57 -5.79
C ASN A 239 -14.66 -22.01 -6.19
N LEU A 240 -13.44 -22.28 -6.68
CA LEU A 240 -12.97 -23.62 -7.00
C LEU A 240 -13.00 -24.53 -5.77
N GLN A 241 -12.44 -24.10 -4.64
CA GLN A 241 -12.41 -24.83 -3.39
C GLN A 241 -13.82 -25.25 -2.93
N ALA A 242 -14.77 -24.32 -2.95
CA ALA A 242 -16.15 -24.62 -2.59
C ALA A 242 -16.80 -25.64 -3.54
N ALA A 243 -16.52 -25.52 -4.86
CA ALA A 243 -17.03 -26.45 -5.86
C ALA A 243 -16.40 -27.84 -5.70
N VAL A 244 -15.09 -27.94 -5.46
CA VAL A 244 -14.41 -29.22 -5.20
C VAL A 244 -15.00 -29.89 -3.98
N ARG A 245 -15.09 -29.21 -2.85
CA ARG A 245 -15.64 -29.80 -1.61
C ARG A 245 -17.12 -30.15 -1.70
N GLY A 246 -17.88 -29.46 -2.55
CA GLY A 246 -19.29 -29.76 -2.79
C GLY A 246 -19.56 -30.93 -3.76
N LEU A 247 -18.63 -31.20 -4.68
CA LEU A 247 -18.80 -32.16 -5.75
C LEU A 247 -17.96 -33.44 -5.58
N ALA A 248 -16.80 -33.34 -4.90
CA ALA A 248 -15.91 -34.48 -4.71
C ALA A 248 -16.55 -35.56 -3.81
N SER A 249 -16.48 -36.80 -4.25
CA SER A 249 -17.07 -37.96 -3.57
C SER A 249 -16.37 -39.23 -4.05
N PRO A 250 -16.24 -40.26 -3.23
CA PRO A 250 -15.62 -41.53 -3.67
C PRO A 250 -16.36 -42.21 -4.82
N SER A 251 -17.63 -41.88 -5.03
CA SER A 251 -18.44 -42.40 -6.13
C SER A 251 -18.32 -41.62 -7.46
N ILE A 252 -17.61 -40.52 -7.46
CA ILE A 252 -17.40 -39.65 -8.65
C ILE A 252 -15.95 -39.80 -9.07
N SER A 253 -15.71 -40.39 -10.22
CA SER A 253 -14.37 -40.57 -10.76
C SER A 253 -13.72 -39.23 -11.13
N PRO A 254 -12.37 -39.12 -11.13
CA PRO A 254 -11.63 -37.87 -11.35
C PRO A 254 -12.02 -37.13 -12.61
N GLU A 255 -12.19 -37.80 -13.75
CA GLU A 255 -12.55 -37.19 -15.02
C GLU A 255 -13.98 -36.60 -15.00
N ILE A 256 -14.90 -37.26 -14.29
CA ILE A 256 -16.28 -36.76 -14.12
C ILE A 256 -16.28 -35.55 -13.18
N LEU A 257 -15.44 -35.54 -12.14
CA LEU A 257 -15.30 -34.36 -11.30
C LEU A 257 -14.76 -33.17 -12.11
N CYS A 258 -13.71 -33.34 -12.92
CA CYS A 258 -13.18 -32.33 -13.80
C CYS A 258 -14.24 -31.76 -14.75
N GLN A 259 -15.08 -32.62 -15.36
CA GLN A 259 -16.20 -32.20 -16.23
C GLN A 259 -17.21 -31.32 -15.47
N ARG A 260 -17.61 -31.73 -14.26
CA ARG A 260 -18.58 -30.97 -13.44
C ARG A 260 -18.01 -29.62 -12.94
N LEU A 261 -16.75 -29.64 -12.54
CA LEU A 261 -16.04 -28.42 -12.15
C LEU A 261 -15.93 -27.45 -13.34
N ASN A 262 -15.51 -27.96 -14.51
CA ASN A 262 -15.43 -27.14 -15.72
C ASN A 262 -16.79 -26.48 -16.05
N ALA A 263 -17.88 -27.24 -16.03
CA ALA A 263 -19.22 -26.73 -16.30
C ALA A 263 -19.67 -25.65 -15.28
N THR A 264 -19.19 -25.74 -14.03
CA THR A 264 -19.48 -24.78 -12.96
C THR A 264 -18.62 -23.53 -13.11
N ILE A 265 -17.31 -23.70 -13.30
CA ILE A 265 -16.32 -22.62 -13.41
C ILE A 265 -16.59 -21.80 -14.68
N TYR A 266 -16.80 -22.43 -15.83
CA TYR A 266 -17.07 -21.74 -17.11
C TYR A 266 -18.20 -20.71 -17.04
N LYS A 267 -19.22 -20.96 -16.21
CA LYS A 267 -20.35 -20.02 -16.05
C LYS A 267 -20.01 -18.78 -15.22
N ASN A 268 -18.97 -18.87 -14.39
CA ASN A 268 -18.65 -17.88 -13.37
C ASN A 268 -17.31 -17.17 -13.60
N ILE A 269 -16.52 -17.63 -14.59
CA ILE A 269 -15.18 -17.10 -14.86
C ILE A 269 -15.23 -16.09 -16.02
N ALA A 270 -14.39 -15.06 -15.98
CA ALA A 270 -14.20 -14.15 -17.10
C ALA A 270 -13.47 -14.87 -18.25
N SER A 271 -13.77 -14.47 -19.49
CA SER A 271 -13.29 -15.14 -20.70
C SER A 271 -11.76 -15.13 -20.90
N ASP A 272 -11.05 -14.29 -20.17
CA ASP A 272 -9.59 -14.15 -20.19
C ASP A 272 -8.89 -14.92 -19.05
N ARG A 273 -9.63 -15.74 -18.29
CA ARG A 273 -9.11 -16.50 -17.15
C ARG A 273 -9.39 -17.98 -17.28
N PHE A 274 -8.55 -18.76 -16.67
CA PHE A 274 -8.67 -20.22 -16.60
C PHE A 274 -8.06 -20.74 -15.30
N ILE A 275 -8.28 -22.03 -15.03
CA ILE A 275 -7.71 -22.70 -13.87
C ILE A 275 -7.06 -23.99 -14.36
N THR A 276 -5.78 -24.19 -14.02
CA THR A 276 -5.14 -25.50 -14.14
C THR A 276 -5.51 -26.34 -12.93
N PHE A 277 -5.86 -27.60 -13.13
CA PHE A 277 -6.36 -28.43 -12.05
C PHE A 277 -5.94 -29.89 -12.23
N PHE A 278 -5.48 -30.51 -11.15
CA PHE A 278 -5.23 -31.93 -11.07
C PHE A 278 -6.07 -32.51 -9.93
N TYR A 279 -6.71 -33.64 -10.19
CA TYR A 279 -7.45 -34.37 -9.18
C TYR A 279 -7.18 -35.86 -9.26
N ALA A 280 -7.03 -36.51 -8.08
CA ALA A 280 -6.81 -37.93 -7.99
C ALA A 280 -7.58 -38.56 -6.82
N HIS A 281 -7.92 -39.83 -6.98
CA HIS A 281 -8.32 -40.76 -5.90
C HIS A 281 -7.20 -41.73 -5.62
N LEU A 282 -6.77 -41.80 -4.37
CA LEU A 282 -5.84 -42.85 -3.90
C LEU A 282 -6.63 -43.88 -3.07
N ASP A 283 -6.68 -45.09 -3.57
CA ASP A 283 -7.20 -46.24 -2.83
C ASP A 283 -6.07 -46.89 -2.01
N GLY A 284 -6.16 -46.78 -0.68
CA GLY A 284 -5.12 -47.27 0.21
C GLY A 284 -4.96 -48.79 0.23
N ALA A 285 -6.04 -49.52 -0.03
CA ALA A 285 -6.01 -51.00 -0.01
C ALA A 285 -5.36 -51.57 -1.26
N SER A 286 -5.70 -51.04 -2.43
CA SER A 286 -5.15 -51.49 -3.71
C SER A 286 -3.84 -50.78 -4.07
N GLY A 287 -3.57 -49.58 -3.55
CA GLY A 287 -2.47 -48.70 -3.98
C GLY A 287 -2.67 -48.11 -5.38
N GLU A 288 -3.90 -48.12 -5.89
CA GLU A 288 -4.23 -47.50 -7.17
C GLU A 288 -4.49 -46.00 -6.99
N LEU A 289 -3.82 -45.21 -7.81
CA LEU A 289 -4.07 -43.77 -7.95
C LEU A 289 -4.79 -43.54 -9.27
N SER A 290 -6.09 -43.29 -9.23
CA SER A 290 -6.89 -42.89 -10.38
C SER A 290 -6.88 -41.38 -10.47
N TYR A 291 -6.65 -40.76 -11.64
CA TYR A 291 -6.50 -39.33 -11.76
C TYR A 291 -7.02 -38.74 -13.07
N SER A 292 -7.18 -37.44 -13.09
CA SER A 292 -7.40 -36.66 -14.31
C SER A 292 -6.68 -35.29 -14.18
N ASN A 293 -5.90 -34.97 -15.20
CA ASN A 293 -5.14 -33.71 -15.27
C ASN A 293 -5.86 -32.73 -16.19
N ALA A 294 -6.32 -31.60 -15.66
CA ALA A 294 -6.95 -30.53 -16.42
C ALA A 294 -5.92 -29.42 -16.68
N GLY A 295 -4.90 -29.73 -17.49
CA GLY A 295 -3.87 -28.76 -17.94
C GLY A 295 -2.92 -28.26 -16.83
N HIS A 296 -2.83 -28.98 -15.71
CA HIS A 296 -1.92 -28.65 -14.61
C HIS A 296 -0.53 -29.24 -14.83
N ASN A 297 0.50 -28.70 -14.17
CA ASN A 297 1.83 -29.29 -14.11
C ASN A 297 1.73 -30.77 -13.75
N ALA A 298 2.19 -31.62 -14.65
CA ALA A 298 1.98 -33.05 -14.48
C ALA A 298 2.72 -33.59 -13.25
N PRO A 299 2.04 -34.16 -12.25
CA PRO A 299 2.69 -34.74 -11.08
C PRO A 299 3.75 -35.77 -11.45
N ILE A 300 4.82 -35.84 -10.69
CA ILE A 300 5.95 -36.74 -10.89
C ILE A 300 5.81 -37.91 -9.93
N VAL A 301 5.87 -39.12 -10.48
CA VAL A 301 6.03 -40.37 -9.71
C VAL A 301 7.46 -40.83 -9.88
N ALA A 302 8.25 -40.82 -8.80
CA ALA A 302 9.61 -41.35 -8.78
C ALA A 302 9.61 -42.71 -8.09
N HIS A 303 10.13 -43.71 -8.79
CA HIS A 303 10.24 -45.08 -8.30
C HIS A 303 11.57 -45.33 -7.60
N ARG A 304 11.58 -46.32 -6.70
CA ARG A 304 12.78 -46.70 -5.95
C ARG A 304 13.93 -47.18 -6.84
N ASP A 305 13.61 -47.70 -8.05
CA ASP A 305 14.63 -48.12 -9.03
C ASP A 305 15.31 -46.99 -9.79
N GLY A 306 14.93 -45.73 -9.49
CA GLY A 306 15.44 -44.53 -10.15
C GLY A 306 14.67 -44.11 -11.40
N THR A 307 13.69 -44.89 -11.82
CA THR A 307 12.80 -44.48 -12.93
C THR A 307 11.75 -43.47 -12.44
N HIS A 308 11.22 -42.68 -13.35
CA HIS A 308 10.12 -41.75 -13.05
C HIS A 308 9.20 -41.60 -14.27
N HIS A 309 7.99 -41.21 -14.02
CA HIS A 309 7.02 -40.83 -15.06
C HIS A 309 6.10 -39.72 -14.58
N ARG A 310 5.28 -39.20 -15.48
CA ARG A 310 4.36 -38.06 -15.23
C ARG A 310 2.92 -38.51 -15.33
N LEU A 311 2.07 -37.87 -14.53
CA LEU A 311 0.63 -38.11 -14.55
C LEU A 311 -0.02 -36.99 -15.40
N ASP A 312 0.01 -37.15 -16.72
CA ASP A 312 -0.39 -36.13 -17.71
C ASP A 312 -1.72 -36.42 -18.42
N LEU A 313 -2.33 -37.60 -18.22
CA LEU A 313 -3.61 -37.93 -18.82
C LEU A 313 -4.76 -37.09 -18.23
N GLY A 314 -5.62 -36.58 -19.10
CA GLY A 314 -6.77 -35.76 -18.68
C GLY A 314 -7.37 -34.98 -19.83
N GLY A 315 -7.33 -33.64 -19.75
CA GLY A 315 -7.89 -32.73 -20.73
C GLY A 315 -7.24 -31.33 -20.65
N THR A 316 -7.89 -30.34 -21.22
CA THR A 316 -7.42 -28.95 -21.15
C THR A 316 -7.80 -28.27 -19.82
N VAL A 317 -7.33 -27.06 -19.59
CA VAL A 317 -7.62 -26.25 -18.41
C VAL A 317 -9.12 -26.00 -18.21
N LEU A 318 -9.54 -25.76 -16.97
CA LEU A 318 -10.93 -25.47 -16.63
C LEU A 318 -11.30 -24.01 -17.00
N GLY A 319 -12.53 -23.82 -17.48
CA GLY A 319 -13.12 -22.49 -17.65
C GLY A 319 -12.97 -21.88 -19.04
N ILE A 320 -12.22 -22.48 -19.99
CA ILE A 320 -12.06 -21.96 -21.36
C ILE A 320 -13.17 -22.45 -22.29
N PHE A 321 -13.48 -23.74 -22.25
CA PHE A 321 -14.49 -24.35 -23.12
C PHE A 321 -15.74 -24.74 -22.33
N PRO A 322 -16.95 -24.56 -22.89
CA PRO A 322 -18.19 -24.84 -22.17
C PRO A 322 -18.38 -26.36 -21.91
N SER A 323 -17.82 -27.19 -22.76
CA SER A 323 -17.79 -28.64 -22.59
C SER A 323 -16.43 -29.16 -23.03
N GLU A 324 -15.85 -30.00 -22.21
CA GLU A 324 -14.57 -30.65 -22.44
C GLU A 324 -14.65 -32.11 -21.96
N ASN A 325 -13.99 -33.00 -22.68
CA ASN A 325 -13.88 -34.41 -22.29
C ASN A 325 -12.56 -34.63 -21.57
N PHE A 326 -12.66 -34.98 -20.32
CA PHE A 326 -11.49 -35.36 -19.51
C PHE A 326 -11.32 -36.87 -19.53
N VAL A 327 -10.08 -37.35 -19.52
CA VAL A 327 -9.72 -38.77 -19.57
C VAL A 327 -9.25 -39.20 -18.18
N LEU A 328 -9.65 -40.39 -17.78
CA LEU A 328 -9.18 -41.04 -16.56
C LEU A 328 -7.81 -41.70 -16.83
N GLY A 329 -6.83 -41.35 -16.02
CA GLY A 329 -5.56 -42.04 -15.89
C GLY A 329 -5.53 -42.92 -14.66
N THR A 330 -4.73 -43.96 -14.68
CA THR A 330 -4.50 -44.82 -13.51
C THR A 330 -3.02 -45.11 -13.35
N GLN A 331 -2.55 -45.12 -12.11
CA GLN A 331 -1.19 -45.41 -11.72
C GLN A 331 -1.17 -46.31 -10.49
N LYS A 332 -0.46 -47.42 -10.57
CA LYS A 332 -0.17 -48.29 -9.42
C LYS A 332 1.02 -47.72 -8.66
N LEU A 333 0.84 -47.37 -7.40
CA LEU A 333 1.92 -46.97 -6.51
C LEU A 333 2.48 -48.19 -5.77
N LEU A 334 3.80 -48.24 -5.65
CA LEU A 334 4.53 -49.32 -5.01
C LEU A 334 5.27 -48.83 -3.76
N PRO A 335 5.53 -49.68 -2.78
CA PRO A 335 6.35 -49.34 -1.63
C PRO A 335 7.71 -48.76 -2.03
N GLY A 336 8.06 -47.58 -1.50
CA GLY A 336 9.26 -46.83 -1.86
C GLY A 336 9.05 -45.76 -2.91
N ASP A 337 7.86 -45.68 -3.55
CA ASP A 337 7.55 -44.59 -4.48
C ASP A 337 7.40 -43.24 -3.78
N ARG A 338 7.75 -42.16 -4.49
CA ARG A 338 7.53 -40.78 -4.09
C ARG A 338 6.73 -40.07 -5.18
N VAL A 339 5.61 -39.47 -4.80
CA VAL A 339 4.77 -38.67 -5.71
C VAL A 339 4.84 -37.21 -5.33
N LEU A 340 5.10 -36.35 -6.29
CA LEU A 340 5.13 -34.90 -6.13
C LEU A 340 4.09 -34.25 -7.03
N LEU A 341 3.08 -33.63 -6.44
CA LEU A 341 2.19 -32.68 -7.09
C LEU A 341 2.74 -31.28 -6.81
N PHE A 342 2.78 -30.39 -7.79
CA PHE A 342 3.35 -29.06 -7.64
C PHE A 342 2.77 -28.07 -8.64
N THR A 343 2.71 -26.80 -8.25
CA THR A 343 2.38 -25.69 -9.14
C THR A 343 3.63 -25.15 -9.84
N ASP A 344 3.43 -24.36 -10.88
CA ASP A 344 4.52 -23.79 -11.70
C ASP A 344 5.49 -22.93 -10.87
N GLY A 345 5.01 -22.20 -9.84
CA GLY A 345 5.88 -21.42 -8.95
C GLY A 345 6.96 -22.24 -8.24
N VAL A 346 6.84 -23.57 -8.15
CA VAL A 346 7.91 -24.45 -7.67
C VAL A 346 8.96 -24.71 -8.76
N ALA A 347 8.52 -25.02 -9.98
CA ALA A 347 9.42 -25.38 -11.10
C ALA A 347 10.01 -24.13 -11.79
N GLU A 348 9.23 -23.05 -11.90
CA GLU A 348 9.62 -21.81 -12.56
C GLU A 348 10.26 -20.79 -11.60
N ALA A 349 10.54 -21.19 -10.34
CA ALA A 349 11.30 -20.35 -9.41
C ALA A 349 12.63 -19.94 -10.05
N CYS A 350 12.85 -18.63 -10.19
CA CYS A 350 14.00 -18.07 -10.90
C CYS A 350 15.18 -17.79 -9.97
N GLY A 351 16.37 -18.26 -10.35
CA GLY A 351 17.63 -17.89 -9.74
C GLY A 351 18.07 -16.44 -10.08
N ALA A 352 19.14 -15.98 -9.46
CA ALA A 352 19.66 -14.62 -9.65
C ALA A 352 20.12 -14.35 -11.10
N ASP A 353 20.43 -15.37 -11.88
CA ASP A 353 20.81 -15.34 -13.28
C ASP A 353 19.63 -15.45 -14.25
N GLY A 354 18.39 -15.59 -13.73
CA GLY A 354 17.17 -15.77 -14.50
C GLY A 354 16.94 -17.21 -14.97
N GLU A 355 17.77 -18.19 -14.53
CA GLU A 355 17.51 -19.60 -14.79
C GLU A 355 16.35 -20.10 -13.91
N GLU A 356 15.43 -20.90 -14.48
CA GLU A 356 14.39 -21.57 -13.73
C GLU A 356 14.92 -22.78 -12.97
N PHE A 357 14.31 -23.11 -11.84
CA PHE A 357 14.69 -24.30 -11.07
C PHE A 357 14.53 -25.56 -11.89
N GLY A 358 13.42 -25.71 -12.56
CA GLY A 358 13.15 -26.75 -13.54
C GLY A 358 12.82 -28.12 -12.92
N GLU A 359 12.01 -28.87 -13.66
CA GLU A 359 11.54 -30.19 -13.22
C GLU A 359 12.67 -31.22 -13.09
N ALA A 360 13.74 -31.10 -13.87
CA ALA A 360 14.88 -32.03 -13.77
C ALA A 360 15.54 -32.01 -12.36
N ARG A 361 15.55 -30.83 -11.70
CA ARG A 361 16.03 -30.72 -10.32
C ARG A 361 15.03 -31.30 -9.33
N LEU A 362 13.72 -31.17 -9.59
CA LEU A 362 12.69 -31.80 -8.76
C LEU A 362 12.79 -33.34 -8.81
N VAL A 363 12.91 -33.93 -10.01
CA VAL A 363 13.12 -35.35 -10.16
C VAL A 363 14.35 -35.84 -9.40
N ARG A 364 15.46 -35.12 -9.50
CA ARG A 364 16.69 -35.47 -8.76
C ARG A 364 16.47 -35.43 -7.25
N LEU A 365 15.79 -34.39 -6.74
CA LEU A 365 15.48 -34.29 -5.32
C LEU A 365 14.63 -35.45 -4.82
N LEU A 366 13.63 -35.90 -5.62
CA LEU A 366 12.80 -37.08 -5.30
C LEU A 366 13.66 -38.34 -5.21
N GLN A 367 14.56 -38.54 -6.17
CA GLN A 367 15.42 -39.74 -6.25
C GLN A 367 16.48 -39.75 -5.11
N GLU A 368 17.10 -38.59 -4.81
CA GLU A 368 18.11 -38.49 -3.76
C GLU A 368 17.53 -38.62 -2.35
N ASN A 369 16.21 -38.40 -2.20
CA ASN A 369 15.52 -38.44 -0.92
C ASN A 369 14.45 -39.54 -0.86
N CYS A 370 14.66 -40.65 -1.57
CA CYS A 370 13.69 -41.77 -1.67
C CYS A 370 13.35 -42.45 -0.32
N GLU A 371 14.23 -42.34 0.68
CA GLU A 371 14.00 -42.87 2.04
C GLU A 371 13.42 -41.79 3.02
N ALA A 372 13.28 -40.54 2.58
CA ALA A 372 12.75 -39.47 3.45
C ALA A 372 11.23 -39.62 3.62
N SER A 373 10.73 -39.21 4.80
CA SER A 373 9.29 -39.06 5.01
C SER A 373 8.71 -37.93 4.12
N ALA A 374 7.40 -37.98 3.87
CA ALA A 374 6.74 -36.97 3.06
C ALA A 374 7.01 -35.51 3.59
N ALA A 375 6.96 -35.33 4.90
CA ALA A 375 7.21 -34.02 5.52
C ALA A 375 8.68 -33.57 5.39
N GLN A 376 9.65 -34.51 5.49
CA GLN A 376 11.07 -34.20 5.28
C GLN A 376 11.33 -33.81 3.82
N LEU A 377 10.79 -34.57 2.87
CA LEU A 377 10.97 -34.32 1.45
C LEU A 377 10.33 -32.99 1.01
N GLN A 378 9.10 -32.72 1.46
CA GLN A 378 8.42 -31.43 1.28
C GLN A 378 9.29 -30.25 1.74
N LYS A 379 9.81 -30.35 2.97
CA LYS A 379 10.68 -29.31 3.53
C LYS A 379 11.98 -29.15 2.74
N THR A 380 12.59 -30.25 2.32
CA THR A 380 13.81 -30.24 1.51
C THR A 380 13.59 -29.55 0.16
N ILE A 381 12.47 -29.86 -0.52
CA ILE A 381 12.13 -29.23 -1.81
C ILE A 381 11.96 -27.73 -1.61
N LEU A 382 11.12 -27.28 -0.66
CA LEU A 382 10.90 -25.84 -0.44
C LEU A 382 12.15 -25.08 -0.02
N GLN A 383 13.01 -25.67 0.81
CA GLN A 383 14.28 -25.05 1.20
C GLN A 383 15.25 -24.95 0.03
N THR A 384 15.34 -25.98 -0.81
CA THR A 384 16.23 -25.98 -1.97
C THR A 384 15.77 -24.97 -3.01
N VAL A 385 14.48 -24.95 -3.34
CA VAL A 385 13.90 -23.98 -4.28
C VAL A 385 14.01 -22.57 -3.71
N GLY A 386 13.65 -22.36 -2.44
CA GLY A 386 13.76 -21.04 -1.77
C GLY A 386 15.21 -20.52 -1.72
N SER A 387 16.20 -21.40 -1.51
CA SER A 387 17.61 -21.02 -1.57
C SER A 387 18.04 -20.65 -2.97
N PHE A 388 17.56 -21.37 -4.00
CA PHE A 388 17.83 -21.13 -5.40
C PHE A 388 17.31 -19.77 -5.86
N CYS A 389 16.09 -19.39 -5.49
CA CYS A 389 15.49 -18.07 -5.81
C CYS A 389 15.85 -16.95 -4.82
N GLY A 390 16.79 -17.17 -3.89
CA GLY A 390 17.19 -16.17 -2.89
C GLY A 390 16.08 -15.75 -1.93
N GLY A 391 15.07 -16.60 -1.74
CA GLY A 391 13.91 -16.34 -0.88
C GLY A 391 12.84 -15.45 -1.51
N ILE A 392 12.97 -15.06 -2.78
CA ILE A 392 12.03 -14.22 -3.51
C ILE A 392 11.17 -15.09 -4.41
N TRP A 393 9.93 -15.31 -4.03
CA TRP A 393 8.96 -16.05 -4.82
C TRP A 393 8.23 -15.11 -5.79
N HIS A 394 8.31 -15.42 -7.09
CA HIS A 394 7.66 -14.63 -8.14
C HIS A 394 6.24 -15.10 -8.43
N ASP A 395 5.94 -16.36 -8.11
CA ASP A 395 4.61 -16.95 -8.15
C ASP A 395 4.31 -17.78 -6.91
N ASP A 396 3.04 -18.11 -6.69
CA ASP A 396 2.61 -18.98 -5.60
C ASP A 396 3.24 -20.35 -5.78
N ALA A 397 3.78 -20.92 -4.72
CA ALA A 397 4.45 -22.23 -4.76
C ALA A 397 3.71 -23.21 -3.85
N THR A 398 3.05 -24.15 -4.45
CA THR A 398 2.25 -25.16 -3.76
C THR A 398 2.74 -26.55 -4.12
N LEU A 399 2.80 -27.44 -3.13
CA LEU A 399 3.14 -28.83 -3.38
C LEU A 399 2.45 -29.78 -2.42
N ILE A 400 2.22 -31.02 -2.91
CA ILE A 400 1.84 -32.19 -2.12
C ILE A 400 2.86 -33.26 -2.38
N VAL A 401 3.37 -33.89 -1.32
CA VAL A 401 4.28 -35.04 -1.37
C VAL A 401 3.56 -36.25 -0.80
N ILE A 402 3.60 -37.39 -1.52
CA ILE A 402 3.15 -38.66 -1.03
C ILE A 402 4.37 -39.60 -0.96
N ALA A 403 4.64 -40.14 0.20
CA ALA A 403 5.61 -41.22 0.39
C ALA A 403 4.87 -42.56 0.62
N VAL A 404 5.17 -43.55 -0.21
CA VAL A 404 4.61 -44.89 -0.09
C VAL A 404 5.59 -45.76 0.73
N ASN A 405 5.11 -46.30 1.87
CA ASN A 405 5.92 -47.07 2.83
C ASN A 405 5.81 -48.57 2.63
#